data_42b492a364de82dc64738195067329e2
#
_entry.id   42b492a364de82dc64738195067329e2
#
_cell.length_a   1.000
_cell.length_b   1.000
_cell.length_c   1.000
_cell.angle_alpha   90.00
_cell.angle_beta   90.00
_cell.angle_gamma   90.00
#
_symmetry.space_group_name_H-M   'P 1'
#
loop_
_entity.id
_entity.type
_entity.pdbx_description
1 polymer ?
#
loop_
_entity_poly.entity_id
_entity_poly.type
_entity_poly.pdbx_seq_one_letter_code
_entity_poly.pdbx_strand_id
1 'polypeptide(L)'
;RARLAVIGAGPAGLVSALEATRRGVDVIVIETGNTKQNPDYQMLSAAHLQDPGAHAPVELAVSRQIGGTSSIWGGRCVPYDPVDFMKRENTPDSVWPVDYEDVRRYFEPACEWFQCGRAIFDVHQLDHLPSQMIRGLTEGDVLTSSLERWSLPTDFGRVYAQQLHDTDA
;
A
#
# COMPACT_ATOMS: atom_id res chain seq x y z
N ARG A 1 2.77 -28.48 -7.08
CA ARG A 1 3.96 -27.58 -7.09
C ARG A 1 3.53 -26.23 -7.62
N ALA A 2 3.60 -25.19 -6.81
CA ALA A 2 3.38 -23.83 -7.29
C ALA A 2 4.61 -23.30 -8.08
N ARG A 3 4.36 -22.46 -9.08
CA ARG A 3 5.41 -21.78 -9.86
C ARG A 3 5.89 -20.49 -9.17
N LEU A 4 5.03 -19.90 -8.33
CA LEU A 4 5.31 -18.68 -7.59
C LEU A 4 4.93 -18.89 -6.12
N ALA A 5 5.82 -18.53 -5.20
CA ALA A 5 5.52 -18.42 -3.78
C ALA A 5 5.51 -16.96 -3.36
N VAL A 6 4.40 -16.50 -2.80
CA VAL A 6 4.24 -15.16 -2.23
C VAL A 6 4.30 -15.27 -0.71
N ILE A 7 5.23 -14.58 -0.10
CA ILE A 7 5.40 -14.60 1.37
C ILE A 7 4.78 -13.34 1.96
N GLY A 8 3.75 -13.55 2.78
CA GLY A 8 2.91 -12.52 3.38
C GLY A 8 1.62 -12.27 2.61
N ALA A 9 0.49 -12.33 3.31
CA ALA A 9 -0.85 -12.09 2.78
C ALA A 9 -1.37 -10.69 3.14
N GLY A 10 -0.51 -9.69 3.21
CA GLY A 10 -0.89 -8.28 3.26
C GLY A 10 -1.34 -7.77 1.88
N PRO A 11 -1.71 -6.48 1.74
CA PRO A 11 -2.21 -5.94 0.48
C PRO A 11 -1.32 -6.24 -0.73
N ALA A 12 -0.02 -5.99 -0.61
CA ALA A 12 0.94 -6.23 -1.69
C ALA A 12 1.01 -7.71 -2.09
N GLY A 13 1.04 -8.61 -1.09
CA GLY A 13 1.08 -10.05 -1.35
C GLY A 13 -0.20 -10.58 -1.98
N LEU A 14 -1.36 -10.17 -1.47
CA LEU A 14 -2.66 -10.58 -2.03
C LEU A 14 -2.83 -10.09 -3.48
N VAL A 15 -2.51 -8.81 -3.76
CA VAL A 15 -2.59 -8.27 -5.13
C VAL A 15 -1.61 -9.00 -6.05
N SER A 16 -0.37 -9.23 -5.61
CA SER A 16 0.62 -9.95 -6.42
C SER A 16 0.17 -11.38 -6.75
N ALA A 17 -0.40 -12.08 -5.77
CA ALA A 17 -0.91 -13.43 -5.95
C ALA A 17 -2.09 -13.46 -6.94
N LEU A 18 -3.08 -12.59 -6.74
CA LEU A 18 -4.27 -12.51 -7.58
C LEU A 18 -3.92 -12.08 -9.02
N GLU A 19 -3.03 -11.11 -9.19
CA GLU A 19 -2.57 -10.69 -10.53
C GLU A 19 -1.77 -11.79 -11.25
N ALA A 20 -0.96 -12.55 -10.52
CA ALA A 20 -0.25 -13.69 -11.08
C ALA A 20 -1.20 -14.81 -11.50
N THR A 21 -2.18 -15.13 -10.65
CA THR A 21 -3.21 -16.14 -10.92
C THR A 21 -4.07 -15.76 -12.13
N ARG A 22 -4.49 -14.48 -12.26
CA ARG A 22 -5.20 -13.97 -13.44
C ARG A 22 -4.43 -14.16 -14.75
N ARG A 23 -3.10 -14.26 -14.65
CA ARG A 23 -2.20 -14.53 -15.79
C ARG A 23 -1.85 -16.01 -15.97
N GLY A 24 -2.55 -16.91 -15.27
CA GLY A 24 -2.34 -18.35 -15.39
C GLY A 24 -1.08 -18.86 -14.72
N VAL A 25 -0.59 -18.17 -13.68
CA VAL A 25 0.54 -18.63 -12.88
C VAL A 25 0.02 -19.34 -11.63
N ASP A 26 0.47 -20.58 -11.41
CA ASP A 26 0.18 -21.31 -10.16
C ASP A 26 0.88 -20.61 -8.99
N VAL A 27 0.11 -20.17 -8.00
CA VAL A 27 0.60 -19.40 -6.86
C VAL A 27 0.32 -20.12 -5.55
N ILE A 28 1.27 -20.06 -4.64
CA ILE A 28 1.06 -20.36 -3.22
C ILE A 28 1.32 -19.11 -2.40
N VAL A 29 0.40 -18.76 -1.50
CA VAL A 29 0.58 -17.68 -0.54
C VAL A 29 0.88 -18.26 0.82
N ILE A 30 1.95 -17.80 1.45
CA ILE A 30 2.40 -18.23 2.76
C ILE A 30 2.25 -17.07 3.73
N GLU A 31 1.39 -17.23 4.73
CA GLU A 31 1.13 -16.22 5.76
C GLU A 31 1.44 -16.79 7.15
N THR A 32 2.09 -16.00 7.99
CA THR A 32 2.42 -16.40 9.37
C THR A 32 1.22 -16.34 10.29
N GLY A 33 0.30 -15.41 10.03
CA GLY A 33 -0.91 -15.21 10.81
C GLY A 33 -2.06 -16.13 10.39
N ASN A 34 -3.24 -15.83 10.88
CA ASN A 34 -4.46 -16.57 10.59
C ASN A 34 -5.49 -15.62 9.93
N THR A 35 -6.70 -16.11 9.66
CA THR A 35 -7.84 -15.32 9.17
C THR A 35 -8.30 -14.25 10.16
N LYS A 36 -7.96 -14.41 11.43
CA LYS A 36 -8.21 -13.43 12.50
C LYS A 36 -6.93 -13.22 13.29
N GLN A 37 -6.82 -12.04 13.88
CA GLN A 37 -5.70 -11.73 14.77
C GLN A 37 -5.61 -12.78 15.90
N ASN A 38 -4.40 -13.30 16.11
CA ASN A 38 -4.07 -14.22 17.16
C ASN A 38 -2.88 -13.65 17.96
N PRO A 39 -2.98 -13.52 19.28
CA PRO A 39 -1.92 -12.94 20.12
C PRO A 39 -0.56 -13.64 19.97
N ASP A 40 -0.54 -14.97 19.89
CA ASP A 40 0.72 -15.72 19.78
C ASP A 40 1.43 -15.44 18.46
N TYR A 41 0.70 -15.37 17.34
CA TYR A 41 1.27 -15.01 16.04
C TYR A 41 1.64 -13.53 16.00
N GLN A 42 0.86 -12.66 16.63
CA GLN A 42 1.14 -11.23 16.70
C GLN A 42 2.47 -10.95 17.42
N MET A 43 2.75 -11.68 18.48
CA MET A 43 4.00 -11.57 19.23
C MET A 43 5.26 -11.95 18.42
N LEU A 44 5.12 -12.68 17.31
CA LEU A 44 6.22 -12.90 16.38
C LEU A 44 6.71 -11.60 15.68
N SER A 45 5.96 -10.51 15.81
CA SER A 45 6.38 -9.19 15.35
C SER A 45 7.14 -8.39 16.41
N ALA A 46 7.19 -8.86 17.65
CA ALA A 46 7.94 -8.17 18.71
C ALA A 46 9.42 -8.07 18.34
N ALA A 47 9.97 -6.89 18.51
CA ALA A 47 11.37 -6.60 18.23
C ALA A 47 11.99 -5.76 19.33
N HIS A 48 13.28 -5.93 19.54
CA HIS A 48 14.03 -5.03 20.41
C HIS A 48 14.22 -3.69 19.69
N LEU A 49 13.62 -2.65 20.23
CA LEU A 49 13.80 -1.28 19.74
C LEU A 49 15.05 -0.67 20.36
N GLN A 50 15.94 -0.14 19.53
CA GLN A 50 17.15 0.55 20.02
C GLN A 50 16.78 1.82 20.80
N ASP A 51 15.77 2.54 20.33
CA ASP A 51 15.17 3.68 21.03
C ASP A 51 13.65 3.50 21.12
N PRO A 52 13.11 2.97 22.22
CA PRO A 52 11.68 2.79 22.40
C PRO A 52 10.88 4.10 22.41
N GLY A 53 11.54 5.25 22.64
CA GLY A 53 10.89 6.57 22.61
C GLY A 53 10.68 7.10 21.17
N ALA A 54 11.46 6.59 20.22
CA ALA A 54 11.42 7.04 18.83
C ALA A 54 10.49 6.22 17.93
N HIS A 55 9.98 5.07 18.39
CA HIS A 55 9.17 4.16 17.59
C HIS A 55 8.08 3.47 18.42
N ALA A 56 6.90 3.29 17.82
CA ALA A 56 5.87 2.45 18.44
C ALA A 56 6.35 0.96 18.48
N PRO A 57 5.90 0.18 19.49
CA PRO A 57 6.17 -1.26 19.51
C PRO A 57 5.75 -1.91 18.18
N VAL A 58 6.64 -2.73 17.59
CA VAL A 58 6.43 -3.29 16.24
C VAL A 58 5.20 -4.18 16.21
N GLU A 59 4.93 -4.90 17.29
CA GLU A 59 3.73 -5.75 17.43
C GLU A 59 2.41 -4.96 17.45
N LEU A 60 2.45 -3.65 17.67
CA LEU A 60 1.30 -2.76 17.56
C LEU A 60 1.22 -2.05 16.20
N ALA A 61 2.35 -1.89 15.52
CA ALA A 61 2.45 -1.18 14.25
C ALA A 61 2.06 -2.02 13.03
N VAL A 62 2.07 -3.35 13.16
CA VAL A 62 1.73 -4.29 12.11
C VAL A 62 0.64 -5.26 12.56
N SER A 63 -0.05 -5.90 11.62
CA SER A 63 -1.04 -6.94 11.90
C SER A 63 -0.65 -8.23 11.20
N ARG A 64 -0.42 -9.30 11.97
CA ARG A 64 -0.13 -10.65 11.47
C ARG A 64 -1.41 -11.44 11.29
N GLN A 65 -2.01 -11.26 10.13
CA GLN A 65 -3.21 -11.99 9.68
C GLN A 65 -3.36 -11.85 8.18
N ILE A 66 -4.24 -12.65 7.58
CA ILE A 66 -4.63 -12.46 6.18
C ILE A 66 -5.24 -11.06 6.02
N GLY A 67 -4.76 -10.31 5.04
CA GLY A 67 -5.04 -8.89 4.86
C GLY A 67 -3.98 -7.96 5.48
N GLY A 68 -3.14 -8.50 6.39
CA GLY A 68 -2.07 -7.74 7.02
C GLY A 68 -2.57 -6.48 7.73
N THR A 69 -1.79 -5.44 7.70
CA THR A 69 -2.07 -4.16 8.36
C THR A 69 -3.27 -3.40 7.76
N SER A 70 -3.79 -3.81 6.58
CA SER A 70 -5.05 -3.26 6.06
C SER A 70 -6.27 -3.57 6.94
N SER A 71 -6.14 -4.48 7.89
CA SER A 71 -7.19 -4.75 8.89
C SER A 71 -7.33 -3.67 9.96
N ILE A 72 -6.31 -2.81 10.13
CA ILE A 72 -6.23 -1.78 11.19
C ILE A 72 -5.86 -0.39 10.66
N TRP A 73 -5.71 -0.20 9.35
CA TRP A 73 -5.33 1.08 8.77
C TRP A 73 -6.51 2.06 8.65
N GLY A 74 -6.20 3.35 8.46
CA GLY A 74 -7.22 4.39 8.28
C GLY A 74 -7.69 4.58 6.83
N GLY A 75 -7.08 3.92 5.86
CA GLY A 75 -7.48 4.01 4.44
C GLY A 75 -6.83 5.14 3.65
N ARG A 76 -5.87 5.86 4.20
CA ARG A 76 -5.18 6.96 3.49
C ARG A 76 -4.28 6.41 2.37
N CYS A 77 -4.49 6.91 1.16
CA CYS A 77 -3.74 6.54 -0.03
C CYS A 77 -3.10 7.80 -0.64
N VAL A 78 -1.78 7.77 -0.76
CA VAL A 78 -0.98 8.81 -1.41
C VAL A 78 -0.04 8.17 -2.42
N PRO A 79 0.23 8.81 -3.58
CA PRO A 79 1.20 8.30 -4.54
C PRO A 79 2.62 8.51 -4.02
N TYR A 80 3.58 7.85 -4.64
CA TYR A 80 4.96 8.28 -4.57
C TYR A 80 5.15 9.56 -5.38
N ASP A 81 6.06 10.41 -4.95
CA ASP A 81 6.48 11.59 -5.67
C ASP A 81 7.72 11.29 -6.55
N PRO A 82 7.94 12.01 -7.66
CA PRO A 82 9.14 11.83 -8.48
C PRO A 82 10.44 11.92 -7.69
N VAL A 83 10.49 12.78 -6.65
CA VAL A 83 11.66 12.96 -5.77
C VAL A 83 12.02 11.68 -5.01
N ASP A 84 11.08 10.75 -4.78
CA ASP A 84 11.35 9.48 -4.09
C ASP A 84 12.26 8.57 -4.91
N PHE A 85 12.27 8.72 -6.24
CA PHE A 85 13.07 7.94 -7.18
C PHE A 85 14.42 8.60 -7.52
N MET A 86 14.62 9.85 -7.10
CA MET A 86 15.84 10.59 -7.40
C MET A 86 16.95 10.30 -6.40
N LYS A 87 18.18 10.34 -6.88
CA LYS A 87 19.35 10.29 -5.99
C LYS A 87 19.36 11.54 -5.10
N ARG A 88 19.45 11.33 -3.80
CA ARG A 88 19.54 12.41 -2.80
C ARG A 88 20.94 12.47 -2.22
N GLU A 89 21.51 13.67 -2.13
CA GLU A 89 22.89 13.86 -1.62
C GLU A 89 23.08 13.35 -0.20
N ASN A 90 22.07 13.52 0.65
CA ASN A 90 22.09 13.12 2.06
C ASN A 90 21.71 11.65 2.30
N THR A 91 21.39 10.89 1.23
CA THR A 91 20.98 9.49 1.33
C THR A 91 21.64 8.73 0.16
N PRO A 92 22.91 8.31 0.31
CA PRO A 92 23.73 7.81 -0.79
C PRO A 92 23.12 6.64 -1.56
N ASP A 93 22.40 5.74 -0.91
CA ASP A 93 21.82 4.52 -1.49
C ASP A 93 20.31 4.64 -1.72
N SER A 94 19.82 5.87 -1.96
CA SER A 94 18.39 6.15 -2.11
C SER A 94 17.83 5.89 -3.51
N VAL A 95 18.63 5.40 -4.45
CA VAL A 95 18.19 5.18 -5.84
C VAL A 95 17.39 3.89 -5.93
N TRP A 96 16.14 3.99 -6.39
CA TRP A 96 15.35 2.83 -6.73
C TRP A 96 15.81 2.23 -8.06
N PRO A 97 15.75 0.89 -8.25
CA PRO A 97 16.12 0.23 -9.50
C PRO A 97 15.06 0.37 -10.60
N VAL A 98 14.07 1.22 -10.41
CA VAL A 98 12.95 1.50 -11.33
C VAL A 98 12.69 3.00 -11.37
N ASP A 99 12.20 3.50 -12.50
CA ASP A 99 11.85 4.91 -12.65
C ASP A 99 10.44 5.21 -12.14
N TYR A 100 10.19 6.50 -11.81
CA TYR A 100 8.87 6.96 -11.38
C TYR A 100 7.75 6.57 -12.36
N GLU A 101 7.98 6.72 -13.68
CA GLU A 101 6.98 6.39 -14.70
C GLU A 101 6.67 4.88 -14.77
N ASP A 102 7.62 4.03 -14.39
CA ASP A 102 7.40 2.59 -14.27
C ASP A 102 6.39 2.25 -13.17
N VAL A 103 6.32 3.08 -12.12
CA VAL A 103 5.38 2.90 -11.00
C VAL A 103 4.08 3.68 -11.24
N ARG A 104 4.16 4.90 -11.78
CA ARG A 104 3.00 5.79 -11.99
C ARG A 104 1.90 5.15 -12.82
N ARG A 105 2.23 4.35 -13.82
CA ARG A 105 1.27 3.62 -14.67
C ARG A 105 0.39 2.63 -13.88
N TYR A 106 0.77 2.28 -12.66
CA TYR A 106 0.00 1.39 -11.78
C TYR A 106 -0.84 2.12 -10.74
N PHE A 107 -0.85 3.44 -10.69
CA PHE A 107 -1.64 4.19 -9.71
C PHE A 107 -3.15 3.96 -9.89
N GLU A 108 -3.66 3.97 -11.11
CA GLU A 108 -5.09 3.69 -11.37
C GLU A 108 -5.46 2.25 -10.95
N PRO A 109 -4.76 1.18 -11.40
CA PRO A 109 -5.02 -0.16 -10.90
C PRO A 109 -4.87 -0.31 -9.38
N ALA A 110 -3.91 0.38 -8.76
CA ALA A 110 -3.76 0.37 -7.31
C ALA A 110 -4.97 1.00 -6.61
N CYS A 111 -5.48 2.13 -7.10
CA CYS A 111 -6.67 2.76 -6.56
C CYS A 111 -7.91 1.86 -6.66
N GLU A 112 -8.03 1.05 -7.72
CA GLU A 112 -9.09 0.04 -7.85
C GLU A 112 -8.97 -1.02 -6.74
N TRP A 113 -7.76 -1.58 -6.53
CA TRP A 113 -7.52 -2.54 -5.46
C TRP A 113 -7.80 -1.96 -4.07
N PHE A 114 -7.41 -0.72 -3.83
CA PHE A 114 -7.67 -0.01 -2.57
C PHE A 114 -9.10 0.51 -2.44
N GLN A 115 -9.92 0.40 -3.49
CA GLN A 115 -11.29 0.90 -3.52
C GLN A 115 -11.39 2.39 -3.12
N CYS A 116 -10.43 3.19 -3.57
CA CYS A 116 -10.33 4.62 -3.24
C CYS A 116 -10.71 5.56 -4.40
N GLY A 117 -11.34 5.02 -5.45
CA GLY A 117 -11.79 5.75 -6.62
C GLY A 117 -10.65 5.98 -7.64
N ARG A 118 -10.79 6.96 -8.51
CA ARG A 118 -9.82 7.27 -9.55
C ARG A 118 -8.50 7.79 -8.97
N ALA A 119 -7.38 7.53 -9.65
CA ALA A 119 -6.04 8.00 -9.28
C ALA A 119 -5.86 9.50 -9.57
N ILE A 120 -6.68 10.34 -8.94
CA ILE A 120 -6.61 11.80 -9.01
C ILE A 120 -5.90 12.31 -7.76
N PHE A 121 -4.65 12.72 -7.91
CA PHE A 121 -3.80 13.19 -6.83
C PHE A 121 -3.38 14.65 -6.97
N ASP A 122 -3.92 15.34 -7.97
CA ASP A 122 -3.72 16.77 -8.19
C ASP A 122 -5.07 17.45 -8.43
N VAL A 123 -5.29 18.58 -7.78
CA VAL A 123 -6.51 19.38 -7.89
C VAL A 123 -6.79 19.83 -9.31
N HIS A 124 -5.75 20.07 -10.11
CA HIS A 124 -5.89 20.48 -11.52
C HIS A 124 -6.46 19.40 -12.43
N GLN A 125 -6.52 18.14 -11.96
CA GLN A 125 -7.17 17.03 -12.66
C GLN A 125 -8.69 16.95 -12.40
N LEU A 126 -9.22 17.81 -11.53
CA LEU A 126 -10.64 17.86 -11.19
C LEU A 126 -11.37 18.92 -12.01
N ASP A 127 -12.47 18.51 -12.66
CA ASP A 127 -13.38 19.42 -13.32
C ASP A 127 -14.14 20.24 -12.24
N HIS A 128 -14.08 21.53 -12.24
CA HIS A 128 -14.91 22.42 -11.37
C HIS A 128 -14.34 22.83 -10.00
N LEU A 129 -13.07 22.76 -9.76
CA LEU A 129 -12.48 23.36 -8.55
C LEU A 129 -11.92 24.79 -8.81
N PRO A 130 -11.89 25.64 -7.76
CA PRO A 130 -11.26 26.95 -7.87
C PRO A 130 -9.77 26.80 -8.18
N SER A 131 -9.23 27.72 -8.98
CA SER A 131 -7.82 27.76 -9.35
C SER A 131 -6.83 27.86 -8.18
N GLN A 132 -7.33 28.18 -6.99
CA GLN A 132 -6.56 28.23 -5.74
C GLN A 132 -7.31 27.49 -4.64
N MET A 133 -6.70 26.48 -4.05
CA MET A 133 -7.26 25.74 -2.91
C MET A 133 -7.26 26.60 -1.64
N ILE A 134 -6.29 27.47 -1.48
CA ILE A 134 -6.23 28.44 -0.39
C ILE A 134 -6.24 29.85 -1.02
N ARG A 135 -7.32 30.58 -0.75
CA ARG A 135 -7.51 31.91 -1.32
C ARG A 135 -6.39 32.86 -0.87
N GLY A 136 -5.72 33.45 -1.84
CA GLY A 136 -4.65 34.42 -1.61
C GLY A 136 -3.27 33.82 -1.35
N LEU A 137 -3.14 32.48 -1.35
CA LEU A 137 -1.84 31.81 -1.32
C LEU A 137 -1.31 31.70 -2.75
N THR A 138 -0.14 32.30 -2.98
CA THR A 138 0.60 32.09 -4.23
C THR A 138 1.44 30.84 -4.08
N GLU A 139 1.34 29.91 -5.02
CA GLU A 139 2.21 28.73 -5.05
C GLU A 139 3.68 29.17 -5.21
N GLY A 140 4.53 28.64 -4.37
CA GLY A 140 5.96 28.89 -4.31
C GLY A 140 6.63 27.70 -3.69
N ASP A 141 7.18 27.86 -2.49
CA ASP A 141 7.82 26.78 -1.74
C ASP A 141 6.82 25.78 -1.14
N VAL A 142 5.52 26.08 -1.19
CA VAL A 142 4.43 25.23 -0.69
C VAL A 142 3.47 24.90 -1.82
N LEU A 143 3.31 23.61 -2.10
CA LEU A 143 2.29 23.11 -3.03
C LEU A 143 0.96 22.92 -2.29
N THR A 144 -0.13 23.44 -2.85
CA THR A 144 -1.49 23.28 -2.33
C THR A 144 -2.38 22.45 -3.26
N SER A 145 -1.82 21.99 -4.37
CA SER A 145 -2.54 21.23 -5.40
C SER A 145 -2.60 19.73 -5.12
N SER A 146 -1.78 19.22 -4.21
CA SER A 146 -1.72 17.78 -3.90
C SER A 146 -2.97 17.28 -3.20
N LEU A 147 -3.52 16.18 -3.69
CA LEU A 147 -4.68 15.49 -3.14
C LEU A 147 -4.33 14.11 -2.61
N GLU A 148 -5.09 13.67 -1.63
CA GLU A 148 -5.07 12.31 -1.14
C GLU A 148 -6.34 11.57 -1.58
N ARG A 149 -6.25 10.24 -1.69
CA ARG A 149 -7.42 9.38 -1.83
C ARG A 149 -7.63 8.64 -0.52
N TRP A 150 -8.87 8.27 -0.28
CA TRP A 150 -9.22 7.54 0.93
C TRP A 150 -10.04 6.30 0.57
N SER A 151 -9.50 5.14 0.94
CA SER A 151 -10.26 3.89 0.99
C SER A 151 -11.31 3.97 2.11
N LEU A 152 -12.41 3.23 2.02
CA LEU A 152 -13.48 3.16 3.04
C LEU A 152 -13.25 2.02 4.04
N PRO A 153 -12.29 2.08 4.97
CA PRO A 153 -10.98 1.48 4.75
C PRO A 153 -11.13 0.01 4.35
N THR A 154 -10.57 -0.38 3.23
CA THR A 154 -10.66 -1.73 2.68
C THR A 154 -9.80 -2.71 3.48
N ASP A 155 -10.42 -3.66 4.16
CA ASP A 155 -9.74 -4.82 4.72
C ASP A 155 -9.49 -5.85 3.60
N PHE A 156 -8.24 -5.95 3.15
CA PHE A 156 -7.85 -6.83 2.06
C PHE A 156 -8.12 -8.31 2.34
N GLY A 157 -8.01 -8.73 3.60
CA GLY A 157 -8.32 -10.10 4.00
C GLY A 157 -9.79 -10.43 3.77
N ARG A 158 -10.70 -9.53 4.14
CA ARG A 158 -12.14 -9.73 3.96
C ARG A 158 -12.58 -9.63 2.51
N VAL A 159 -11.98 -8.71 1.75
CA VAL A 159 -12.42 -8.43 0.38
C VAL A 159 -11.83 -9.41 -0.63
N TYR A 160 -10.56 -9.78 -0.47
CA TYR A 160 -9.81 -10.46 -1.52
C TYR A 160 -9.35 -11.88 -1.18
N ALA A 161 -9.28 -12.28 0.11
CA ALA A 161 -8.77 -13.61 0.45
C ALA A 161 -9.61 -14.76 -0.13
N GLN A 162 -10.93 -14.60 -0.23
CA GLN A 162 -11.81 -15.60 -0.80
C GLN A 162 -11.50 -15.85 -2.30
N GLN A 163 -11.11 -14.81 -3.03
CA GLN A 163 -10.76 -14.94 -4.45
C GLN A 163 -9.55 -15.85 -4.69
N LEU A 164 -8.65 -15.99 -3.73
CA LEU A 164 -7.54 -16.95 -3.82
C LEU A 164 -8.00 -18.40 -3.71
N HIS A 165 -9.04 -18.67 -2.94
CA HIS A 165 -9.60 -20.02 -2.81
C HIS A 165 -10.46 -20.41 -4.01
N ASP A 166 -11.13 -19.44 -4.63
CA ASP A 166 -12.05 -19.68 -5.76
C ASP A 166 -11.28 -19.95 -7.09
N THR A 167 -9.97 -19.74 -7.10
CA THR A 167 -9.12 -19.98 -8.28
C THR A 167 -8.54 -21.40 -8.35
N ASP A 168 -8.80 -22.25 -7.35
CA ASP A 168 -8.38 -23.66 -7.33
C ASP A 168 -9.36 -24.61 -8.07
N ALA A 169 -10.23 -24.09 -8.92
CA ALA A 169 -11.21 -24.86 -9.70
C ALA A 169 -10.77 -25.15 -11.14
#